data_5d74a7fee0ec87fece27c8b3aa68a9b5
#
_entry.id   5d74a7fee0ec87fece27c8b3aa68a9b5
#
_cell.length_a   1.000
_cell.length_b   1.000
_cell.length_c   1.000
_cell.angle_alpha   90.00
_cell.angle_beta   90.00
_cell.angle_gamma   90.00
#
_symmetry.space_group_name_H-M   'P 1'
#
loop_
_entity.id
_entity.type
_entity.pdbx_description
1 polymer ?
#
loop_
_entity_poly.entity_id
_entity_poly.type
_entity_poly.pdbx_seq_one_letter_code
_entity_poly.pdbx_strand_id
1 'polypeptide(L)'
;MRNIFGGLAIIFFAACNNNSPAAKEESPKDTVTVMPKKDSAASYIHHFTDTTLENRITAALMKLSFVKKANTYIDSFSNHQHGIAFMLDSLGKGEKEIYVQAGYNGDQRFETYYQFYVNPKTLEIKVYDVVDDKKLSVKEYLKTIH
;
A
#
# COMPACT_ATOMS: atom_id res chain seq x y z
N MET A 1 43.70 -39.54 2.34
CA MET A 1 43.04 -40.86 2.12
C MET A 1 41.56 -40.55 1.98
N ARG A 2 41.11 -40.71 0.90
CA ARG A 2 40.41 -41.58 -0.07
C ARG A 2 39.20 -40.80 -0.59
N ASN A 3 39.29 -40.34 -1.78
CA ASN A 3 38.61 -40.66 -3.05
C ASN A 3 37.28 -41.41 -2.93
N ILE A 4 36.30 -40.98 -3.81
CA ILE A 4 35.55 -41.80 -4.79
C ILE A 4 34.42 -40.91 -5.33
N PHE A 5 34.47 -40.49 -6.64
CA PHE A 5 33.79 -41.00 -7.81
C PHE A 5 32.26 -41.16 -7.64
N GLY A 6 31.37 -40.64 -8.45
CA GLY A 6 31.25 -40.46 -9.87
C GLY A 6 29.76 -40.44 -10.20
N GLY A 7 29.38 -39.94 -11.33
CA GLY A 7 28.03 -40.17 -11.85
C GLY A 7 27.50 -39.04 -12.75
N LEU A 8 28.06 -38.93 -13.95
CA LEU A 8 27.51 -38.17 -15.07
C LEU A 8 26.38 -38.96 -15.72
N ALA A 9 25.15 -38.51 -15.66
CA ALA A 9 24.02 -39.08 -16.43
C ALA A 9 23.59 -38.05 -17.49
N ILE A 10 23.97 -38.36 -18.72
CA ILE A 10 23.54 -37.65 -19.95
C ILE A 10 22.25 -38.31 -20.40
N ILE A 11 21.15 -37.57 -20.46
CA ILE A 11 19.90 -38.01 -21.06
C ILE A 11 19.72 -37.29 -22.39
N PHE A 12 19.87 -38.04 -23.47
CA PHE A 12 19.52 -37.65 -24.83
C PHE A 12 18.00 -37.70 -24.99
N PHE A 13 17.36 -36.60 -25.37
CA PHE A 13 16.02 -36.67 -25.96
C PHE A 13 16.10 -36.48 -27.47
N ALA A 14 15.61 -37.53 -28.14
CA ALA A 14 15.51 -37.62 -29.57
C ALA A 14 14.48 -36.66 -30.16
N ALA A 15 14.86 -36.03 -31.25
CA ALA A 15 13.99 -35.22 -32.08
C ALA A 15 13.00 -36.14 -32.85
N CYS A 16 11.71 -35.87 -32.74
CA CYS A 16 10.74 -36.38 -33.70
C CYS A 16 10.39 -35.27 -34.70
N ASN A 17 10.85 -35.52 -35.92
CA ASN A 17 10.53 -34.76 -37.11
C ASN A 17 9.19 -35.28 -37.67
N ASN A 18 8.18 -34.43 -37.78
CA ASN A 18 6.97 -34.75 -38.52
C ASN A 18 6.74 -33.70 -39.62
N ASN A 19 7.15 -34.09 -40.82
CA ASN A 19 6.70 -33.44 -42.05
C ASN A 19 5.25 -33.82 -42.32
N SER A 20 4.38 -32.88 -42.59
CA SER A 20 3.15 -33.07 -43.33
C SER A 20 2.70 -31.77 -44.04
N PRO A 21 1.95 -31.90 -45.14
CA PRO A 21 2.09 -30.97 -46.28
C PRO A 21 1.17 -29.75 -46.24
N ALA A 22 1.51 -28.81 -47.10
CA ALA A 22 0.89 -27.55 -47.31
C ALA A 22 -0.62 -27.60 -47.56
N ALA A 23 -1.36 -26.87 -46.73
CA ALA A 23 -2.70 -26.39 -47.07
C ALA A 23 -2.62 -24.85 -47.08
N LYS A 24 -3.08 -24.28 -48.20
CA LYS A 24 -3.32 -22.84 -48.37
C LYS A 24 -4.38 -22.43 -47.38
N GLU A 25 -4.06 -21.50 -46.52
CA GLU A 25 -5.06 -20.85 -45.67
C GLU A 25 -5.03 -19.33 -45.85
N GLU A 26 -6.22 -18.85 -46.07
CA GLU A 26 -6.54 -17.41 -46.16
C GLU A 26 -6.19 -16.71 -44.87
N SER A 27 -5.62 -15.54 -45.03
CA SER A 27 -5.32 -14.61 -43.96
C SER A 27 -6.60 -14.17 -43.26
N PRO A 28 -6.78 -14.44 -41.95
CA PRO A 28 -7.82 -13.78 -41.20
C PRO A 28 -7.34 -12.39 -40.82
N LYS A 29 -8.18 -11.40 -41.14
CA LYS A 29 -8.09 -10.02 -40.66
C LYS A 29 -7.70 -10.00 -39.19
N ASP A 30 -6.60 -9.31 -38.86
CA ASP A 30 -6.25 -8.88 -37.51
C ASP A 30 -7.41 -8.08 -36.90
N THR A 31 -8.26 -8.77 -36.19
CA THR A 31 -9.12 -8.14 -35.19
C THR A 31 -8.23 -7.90 -33.98
N VAL A 32 -7.69 -6.68 -33.91
CA VAL A 32 -7.06 -6.17 -32.67
C VAL A 32 -8.13 -6.22 -31.60
N THR A 33 -8.15 -7.31 -30.85
CA THR A 33 -8.89 -7.36 -29.59
C THR A 33 -8.16 -6.42 -28.66
N VAL A 34 -8.65 -5.17 -28.59
CA VAL A 34 -8.27 -4.24 -27.53
C VAL A 34 -8.69 -4.90 -26.24
N MET A 35 -7.73 -5.55 -25.58
CA MET A 35 -7.92 -5.96 -24.18
C MET A 35 -8.33 -4.70 -23.40
N PRO A 36 -9.43 -4.73 -22.66
CA PRO A 36 -9.76 -3.61 -21.80
C PRO A 36 -8.58 -3.45 -20.86
N LYS A 37 -7.95 -2.27 -20.93
CA LYS A 37 -6.95 -1.83 -19.95
C LYS A 37 -7.61 -1.99 -18.59
N LYS A 38 -7.18 -3.00 -17.85
CA LYS A 38 -7.66 -3.24 -16.51
C LYS A 38 -7.17 -2.06 -15.67
N ASP A 39 -8.02 -1.05 -15.52
CA ASP A 39 -7.86 -0.01 -14.53
C ASP A 39 -8.03 -0.65 -13.16
N SER A 40 -6.98 -1.32 -12.70
CA SER A 40 -6.88 -1.86 -11.36
C SER A 40 -5.96 -0.99 -10.51
N ALA A 41 -6.17 0.32 -10.54
CA ALA A 41 -6.02 1.08 -9.34
C ALA A 41 -7.28 0.76 -8.53
N ALA A 42 -7.18 -0.07 -7.51
CA ALA A 42 -8.20 -0.15 -6.51
C ALA A 42 -8.26 1.25 -5.88
N SER A 43 -9.09 2.10 -6.45
CA SER A 43 -9.35 3.44 -5.94
C SER A 43 -9.88 3.21 -4.53
N TYR A 44 -9.10 3.59 -3.53
CA TYR A 44 -9.58 3.62 -2.16
C TYR A 44 -10.87 4.46 -2.14
N ILE A 45 -12.00 3.80 -1.85
CA ILE A 45 -13.28 4.49 -1.74
C ILE A 45 -13.25 5.19 -0.38
N HIS A 46 -13.18 6.51 -0.42
CA HIS A 46 -13.24 7.34 0.76
C HIS A 46 -14.61 7.19 1.46
N HIS A 47 -14.61 6.57 2.64
CA HIS A 47 -15.84 6.29 3.38
C HIS A 47 -16.21 7.37 4.39
N PHE A 48 -15.35 8.36 4.62
CA PHE A 48 -15.61 9.41 5.59
C PHE A 48 -16.41 10.54 4.96
N THR A 49 -17.60 10.81 5.47
CA THR A 49 -18.57 11.73 4.82
C THR A 49 -18.50 13.17 5.33
N ASP A 50 -17.99 13.39 6.55
CA ASP A 50 -17.85 14.74 7.13
C ASP A 50 -16.50 15.36 6.75
N THR A 51 -16.46 16.00 5.57
CA THR A 51 -15.25 16.65 5.05
C THR A 51 -14.74 17.78 5.93
N THR A 52 -15.61 18.46 6.68
CA THR A 52 -15.21 19.53 7.61
C THR A 52 -14.44 18.95 8.78
N LEU A 53 -14.93 17.89 9.36
CA LEU A 53 -14.25 17.19 10.46
C LEU A 53 -12.95 16.54 9.98
N GLU A 54 -12.96 15.93 8.82
CA GLU A 54 -11.76 15.37 8.18
C GLU A 54 -10.66 16.42 8.03
N ASN A 55 -10.97 17.57 7.46
CA ASN A 55 -10.00 18.67 7.30
C ASN A 55 -9.45 19.15 8.65
N ARG A 56 -10.27 19.17 9.71
CA ARG A 56 -9.83 19.55 11.06
C ARG A 56 -8.88 18.52 11.65
N ILE A 57 -9.19 17.23 11.49
CA ILE A 57 -8.36 16.12 11.99
C ILE A 57 -7.02 16.08 11.24
N THR A 58 -7.05 16.10 9.91
CA THR A 58 -5.82 16.07 9.11
C THR A 58 -4.93 17.26 9.36
N ALA A 59 -5.51 18.48 9.51
CA ALA A 59 -4.76 19.66 9.89
C ALA A 59 -4.14 19.56 11.29
N ALA A 60 -4.81 18.89 12.24
CA ALA A 60 -4.27 18.66 13.58
C ALA A 60 -3.12 17.63 13.53
N LEU A 61 -3.27 16.55 12.79
CA LEU A 61 -2.23 15.53 12.60
C LEU A 61 -0.99 16.11 11.89
N MET A 62 -1.17 16.96 10.89
CA MET A 62 -0.08 17.65 10.18
C MET A 62 0.72 18.61 11.06
N LYS A 63 0.24 18.98 12.23
CA LYS A 63 1.03 19.79 13.19
C LYS A 63 2.05 18.96 13.96
N LEU A 64 1.91 17.65 14.02
CA LEU A 64 2.83 16.75 14.72
C LEU A 64 4.18 16.68 14.00
N SER A 65 5.28 16.84 14.74
CA SER A 65 6.63 16.91 14.18
C SER A 65 7.03 15.67 13.39
N PHE A 66 6.71 14.49 13.90
CA PHE A 66 7.01 13.21 13.25
C PHE A 66 6.16 12.99 11.99
N VAL A 67 4.89 13.47 11.96
CA VAL A 67 4.04 13.44 10.78
C VAL A 67 4.57 14.37 9.69
N LYS A 68 5.00 15.59 10.06
CA LYS A 68 5.66 16.50 9.13
C LYS A 68 6.93 15.90 8.53
N LYS A 69 7.75 15.25 9.36
CA LYS A 69 8.97 14.57 8.91
C LYS A 69 8.65 13.46 7.90
N ALA A 70 7.63 12.64 8.17
CA ALA A 70 7.18 11.61 7.25
C ALA A 70 6.63 12.21 5.94
N ASN A 71 5.86 13.30 6.02
CA ASN A 71 5.38 14.00 4.84
C ASN A 71 6.53 14.49 3.95
N THR A 72 7.55 15.12 4.51
CA THR A 72 8.74 15.57 3.77
C THR A 72 9.50 14.39 3.15
N TYR A 73 9.59 13.28 3.85
CA TYR A 73 10.22 12.06 3.34
C TYR A 73 9.46 11.49 2.13
N ILE A 74 8.13 11.37 2.25
CA ILE A 74 7.27 10.87 1.16
C ILE A 74 7.35 11.80 -0.05
N ASP A 75 7.24 13.11 0.16
CA ASP A 75 7.35 14.11 -0.89
C ASP A 75 8.68 14.00 -1.65
N SER A 76 9.78 13.83 -0.92
CA SER A 76 11.12 13.69 -1.51
C SER A 76 11.26 12.43 -2.37
N PHE A 77 10.89 11.24 -1.90
CA PHE A 77 11.08 10.02 -2.68
C PHE A 77 10.06 9.86 -3.81
N SER A 78 8.90 10.51 -3.71
CA SER A 78 7.88 10.50 -4.77
C SER A 78 8.10 11.57 -5.85
N ASN A 79 9.27 12.22 -5.89
CA ASN A 79 9.54 13.34 -6.79
C ASN A 79 8.50 14.47 -6.68
N HIS A 80 8.09 14.81 -5.48
CA HIS A 80 7.09 15.85 -5.16
C HIS A 80 5.69 15.59 -5.73
N GLN A 81 5.38 14.32 -6.01
CA GLN A 81 4.04 13.95 -6.51
C GLN A 81 3.07 13.59 -5.39
N HIS A 82 3.58 13.17 -4.23
CA HIS A 82 2.78 12.71 -3.11
C HIS A 82 3.31 13.27 -1.79
N GLY A 83 2.38 13.51 -0.87
CA GLY A 83 2.67 13.72 0.54
C GLY A 83 2.10 12.57 1.37
N ILE A 84 2.09 12.74 2.69
CA ILE A 84 1.43 11.81 3.59
C ILE A 84 -0.09 11.87 3.35
N ALA A 85 -0.70 10.72 3.17
CA ALA A 85 -2.14 10.57 3.02
C ALA A 85 -2.77 10.09 4.33
N PHE A 86 -4.05 10.42 4.52
CA PHE A 86 -4.82 10.02 5.69
C PHE A 86 -6.06 9.26 5.27
N MET A 87 -6.32 8.14 5.93
CA MET A 87 -7.54 7.36 5.79
C MET A 87 -8.28 7.36 7.13
N LEU A 88 -9.49 7.91 7.13
CA LEU A 88 -10.32 8.03 8.32
C LEU A 88 -11.45 7.00 8.26
N ASP A 89 -11.63 6.26 9.34
CA ASP A 89 -12.79 5.40 9.50
C ASP A 89 -13.96 6.18 10.09
N SER A 90 -15.16 5.82 9.65
CA SER A 90 -16.39 6.37 10.26
C SER A 90 -16.49 5.92 11.71
N LEU A 91 -17.03 6.81 12.57
CA LEU A 91 -17.24 6.52 13.97
C LEU A 91 -18.26 5.37 14.12
N GLY A 92 -17.83 4.25 14.69
CA GLY A 92 -18.70 3.13 14.98
C GLY A 92 -19.71 3.43 16.11
N LYS A 93 -20.77 2.64 16.18
CA LYS A 93 -21.78 2.79 17.23
C LYS A 93 -21.16 2.58 18.62
N GLY A 94 -21.13 3.65 19.43
CA GLY A 94 -20.56 3.63 20.78
C GLY A 94 -19.07 3.99 20.85
N GLU A 95 -18.40 4.20 19.73
CA GLU A 95 -17.03 4.69 19.69
C GLU A 95 -16.96 6.19 20.00
N LYS A 96 -15.88 6.59 20.65
CA LYS A 96 -15.63 7.98 21.03
C LYS A 96 -14.48 8.63 20.25
N GLU A 97 -13.74 7.82 19.51
CA GLU A 97 -12.54 8.22 18.80
C GLU A 97 -12.61 7.71 17.36
N ILE A 98 -12.23 8.57 16.42
CA ILE A 98 -12.10 8.22 15.00
C ILE A 98 -10.72 7.56 14.83
N TYR A 99 -10.69 6.40 14.21
CA TYR A 99 -9.45 5.76 13.80
C TYR A 99 -8.92 6.39 12.50
N VAL A 100 -7.64 6.69 12.48
CA VAL A 100 -6.98 7.32 11.32
C VAL A 100 -5.68 6.58 11.02
N GLN A 101 -5.53 6.12 9.81
CA GLN A 101 -4.26 5.67 9.27
C GLN A 101 -3.59 6.81 8.53
N ALA A 102 -2.30 7.00 8.76
CA ALA A 102 -1.50 7.97 8.04
C ALA A 102 -0.29 7.28 7.40
N GLY A 103 -0.06 7.52 6.11
CA GLY A 103 0.98 6.83 5.38
C GLY A 103 1.12 7.26 3.92
N TYR A 104 1.76 6.42 3.14
CA TYR A 104 1.94 6.62 1.71
C TYR A 104 0.85 5.91 0.92
N ASN A 105 0.14 6.65 0.07
CA ASN A 105 -0.81 6.07 -0.87
C ASN A 105 -0.10 5.77 -2.20
N GLY A 106 0.42 4.55 -2.30
CA GLY A 106 1.12 4.09 -3.50
C GLY A 106 0.18 3.48 -4.53
N ASP A 107 0.71 3.14 -5.71
CA ASP A 107 -0.06 2.63 -6.85
C ASP A 107 -0.75 1.28 -6.59
N GLN A 108 -0.20 0.47 -5.69
CA GLN A 108 -0.70 -0.88 -5.43
C GLN A 108 -1.42 -1.01 -4.09
N ARG A 109 -1.00 -0.23 -3.10
CA ARG A 109 -1.52 -0.32 -1.73
C ARG A 109 -1.23 0.94 -0.94
N PHE A 110 -1.99 1.12 0.13
CA PHE A 110 -1.68 2.08 1.17
C PHE A 110 -0.65 1.50 2.15
N GLU A 111 0.42 2.25 2.40
CA GLU A 111 1.47 1.87 3.34
C GLU A 111 1.33 2.70 4.61
N THR A 112 0.81 2.08 5.67
CA THR A 112 0.57 2.77 6.95
C THR A 112 1.87 2.98 7.71
N TYR A 113 2.16 4.24 8.05
CA TYR A 113 3.30 4.63 8.90
C TYR A 113 2.87 4.88 10.34
N TYR A 114 1.69 5.47 10.51
CA TYR A 114 1.12 5.78 11.83
C TYR A 114 -0.34 5.43 11.89
N GLN A 115 -0.78 5.07 13.10
CA GLN A 115 -2.18 4.84 13.42
C GLN A 115 -2.57 5.76 14.57
N PHE A 116 -3.68 6.48 14.41
CA PHE A 116 -4.15 7.44 15.39
C PHE A 116 -5.57 7.13 15.83
N TYR A 117 -5.89 7.56 17.03
CA TYR A 117 -7.24 7.67 17.55
C TYR A 117 -7.50 9.12 17.92
N VAL A 118 -8.48 9.74 17.29
CA VAL A 118 -8.76 11.16 17.42
C VAL A 118 -10.16 11.39 17.95
N ASN A 119 -10.28 12.13 19.06
CA ASN A 119 -11.58 12.54 19.56
C ASN A 119 -12.16 13.63 18.63
N PRO A 120 -13.32 13.44 17.98
CA PRO A 120 -13.88 14.36 17.01
C PRO A 120 -14.30 15.71 17.61
N LYS A 121 -14.56 15.75 18.92
CA LYS A 121 -15.02 16.96 19.62
C LYS A 121 -13.87 17.80 20.12
N THR A 122 -12.89 17.18 20.77
CA THR A 122 -11.77 17.87 21.42
C THR A 122 -10.53 17.94 20.55
N LEU A 123 -10.40 17.13 19.49
CA LEU A 123 -9.22 16.90 18.68
C LEU A 123 -8.04 16.35 19.51
N GLU A 124 -8.31 15.73 20.65
CA GLU A 124 -7.30 14.96 21.38
C GLU A 124 -6.81 13.81 20.52
N ILE A 125 -5.49 13.70 20.34
CA ILE A 125 -4.83 12.70 19.50
C ILE A 125 -4.12 11.70 20.39
N LYS A 126 -4.36 10.40 20.14
CA LYS A 126 -3.56 9.29 20.65
C LYS A 126 -2.90 8.57 19.48
N VAL A 127 -1.69 8.11 19.69
CA VAL A 127 -0.95 7.28 18.73
C VAL A 127 -1.06 5.82 19.17
N TYR A 128 -1.39 4.95 18.24
CA TYR A 128 -1.40 3.51 18.52
C TYR A 128 0.00 2.94 18.36
N ASP A 129 0.50 2.37 19.44
CA ASP A 129 1.75 1.62 19.47
C ASP A 129 1.46 0.17 19.15
N VAL A 130 1.84 -0.26 17.94
CA VAL A 130 1.61 -1.63 17.44
C VAL A 130 2.48 -2.67 18.15
N VAL A 131 3.59 -2.26 18.76
CA VAL A 131 4.51 -3.18 19.46
C VAL A 131 3.93 -3.55 20.82
N ASP A 132 3.47 -2.55 21.56
CA ASP A 132 2.95 -2.74 22.91
C ASP A 132 1.41 -2.88 22.94
N ASP A 133 0.75 -2.87 21.78
CA ASP A 133 -0.73 -2.94 21.61
C ASP A 133 -1.47 -1.94 22.51
N LYS A 134 -1.06 -0.69 22.48
CA LYS A 134 -1.64 0.35 23.34
C LYS A 134 -1.77 1.71 22.68
N LYS A 135 -2.71 2.51 23.17
CA LYS A 135 -2.88 3.91 22.79
C LYS A 135 -2.03 4.79 23.70
N LEU A 136 -1.10 5.54 23.13
CA LEU A 136 -0.25 6.50 23.83
C LEU A 136 -0.72 7.91 23.55
N SER A 137 -0.59 8.81 24.52
CA SER A 137 -0.64 10.22 24.22
C SER A 137 0.53 10.61 23.28
N VAL A 138 0.39 11.69 22.51
CA VAL A 138 1.48 12.20 21.65
C VAL A 138 2.77 12.44 22.46
N LYS A 139 2.65 12.92 23.71
CA LYS A 139 3.80 13.16 24.58
C LYS A 139 4.51 11.87 25.00
N GLU A 140 3.78 10.80 25.24
CA GLU A 140 4.34 9.48 25.57
C GLU A 140 4.99 8.87 24.33
N TYR A 141 4.32 8.90 23.19
CA TYR A 141 4.85 8.39 21.93
C TYR A 141 6.17 9.07 21.54
N LEU A 142 6.27 10.38 21.69
CA LEU A 142 7.52 11.10 21.42
C LEU A 142 8.72 10.65 22.26
N LYS A 143 8.51 9.98 23.39
CA LYS A 143 9.60 9.41 24.20
C LYS A 143 10.04 8.04 23.70
N THR A 144 9.23 7.35 22.90
CA THR A 144 9.55 6.00 22.38
C THR A 144 10.32 6.06 21.05
N ILE A 145 10.26 7.16 20.31
CA ILE A 145 10.86 7.31 18.97
C ILE A 145 12.23 8.02 18.97
N HIS A 146 12.95 8.01 20.09
CA HIS A 146 14.30 8.61 20.20
C HIS A 146 15.41 7.60 19.97
#